data_adb582c974b6c05673669c211b737ab4
#
_entry.id   adb582c974b6c05673669c211b737ab4
#
_cell.length_a   1.000
_cell.length_b   1.000
_cell.length_c   1.000
_cell.angle_alpha   90.00
_cell.angle_beta   90.00
_cell.angle_gamma   90.00
#
_symmetry.space_group_name_H-M   'P 1'
#
loop_
_entity.id
_entity.type
_entity.pdbx_description
1 polymer ?
#
loop_
_entity_poly.entity_id
_entity_poly.type
_entity_poly.pdbx_seq_one_letter_code
_entity_poly.pdbx_strand_id
1 'polypeptide(L)'
;MAGRRGPGRPGRAITAFLLAVTLAVLCVGQAPRTPACPLARGELTVDDLPAGSSVLDCPAVGRVVTHDGAGLAVPAPGTTVSVDALTADGSAHGFTLTVAADGTVSYAYEAARATAVRGGRADAPAPCADAAYATAGRKEYGTYEWFLGDGRLPAGISRADARRAFEEAVATITASRNDCGLDDRVAARARHLSTTSSKADIDRETRCMSPDGLSVWDTGDLGADAVATTCSWSRPAPGGGPEDLLEADVRFNTHDYAFTVDPSGACTRAYDLRSVATHEAGHVFGLGHAGAGHENLTMFASSFACSTSARTLGKGDVLGLRSLYR
;
A
#
# COMPACT_ATOMS: atom_id res chain seq x y z
N MET A 1 25.03 -94.63 -52.56
CA MET A 1 25.06 -95.77 -51.60
C MET A 1 24.37 -95.19 -50.31
N ALA A 2 23.15 -95.46 -50.16
CA ALA A 2 22.55 -96.65 -49.49
C ALA A 2 22.70 -96.58 -47.94
N GLY A 3 21.59 -96.53 -47.26
CA GLY A 3 21.37 -97.01 -45.88
C GLY A 3 20.38 -96.15 -45.08
N ARG A 4 19.18 -96.28 -45.15
CA ARG A 4 18.07 -97.08 -44.59
C ARG A 4 17.96 -97.07 -43.05
N ARG A 5 16.79 -96.59 -42.58
CA ARG A 5 15.84 -97.09 -41.54
C ARG A 5 16.20 -96.71 -40.09
N GLY A 6 15.26 -96.39 -39.27
CA GLY A 6 13.92 -96.74 -39.06
C GLY A 6 13.24 -95.94 -37.92
N PRO A 7 11.93 -96.20 -37.56
CA PRO A 7 11.10 -95.27 -36.83
C PRO A 7 11.14 -95.46 -35.33
N GLY A 8 11.24 -94.36 -34.53
CA GLY A 8 11.07 -94.36 -33.07
C GLY A 8 9.78 -93.66 -32.68
N ARG A 9 9.05 -94.27 -31.79
CA ARG A 9 7.70 -94.00 -31.28
C ARG A 9 7.61 -92.61 -30.56
N PRO A 10 6.40 -92.04 -30.50
CA PRO A 10 6.17 -90.71 -29.92
C PRO A 10 6.16 -90.74 -28.39
N GLY A 11 7.00 -89.92 -27.76
CA GLY A 11 6.90 -89.61 -26.35
C GLY A 11 5.86 -88.50 -26.12
N ARG A 12 4.97 -88.77 -25.20
CA ARG A 12 3.96 -87.87 -24.71
C ARG A 12 4.67 -86.69 -23.93
N ALA A 13 4.65 -85.51 -24.50
CA ALA A 13 5.02 -84.25 -23.80
C ALA A 13 3.86 -83.85 -22.88
N ILE A 14 4.07 -83.81 -21.62
CA ILE A 14 3.18 -83.20 -20.64
C ILE A 14 3.46 -81.71 -20.62
N THR A 15 2.57 -80.94 -21.18
CA THR A 15 2.64 -79.47 -21.15
C THR A 15 2.13 -78.99 -19.80
N ALA A 16 3.07 -78.54 -18.95
CA ALA A 16 2.75 -77.88 -17.71
C ALA A 16 2.42 -76.39 -18.04
N PHE A 17 1.16 -76.05 -17.88
CA PHE A 17 0.67 -74.69 -17.92
C PHE A 17 1.07 -74.02 -16.60
N LEU A 18 2.08 -73.11 -16.64
CA LEU A 18 2.39 -72.17 -15.59
C LEU A 18 1.43 -70.98 -15.70
N LEU A 19 0.45 -70.94 -14.81
CA LEU A 19 -0.41 -69.76 -14.62
C LEU A 19 0.42 -68.68 -13.94
N ALA A 20 0.93 -67.69 -14.67
CA ALA A 20 1.52 -66.51 -14.08
C ALA A 20 0.40 -65.56 -13.60
N VAL A 21 0.13 -65.58 -12.29
CA VAL A 21 -0.73 -64.56 -11.65
C VAL A 21 0.06 -63.26 -11.53
N THR A 22 -0.19 -62.34 -12.43
CA THR A 22 0.31 -60.97 -12.32
C THR A 22 -0.52 -60.22 -11.28
N LEU A 23 0.03 -60.02 -10.07
CA LEU A 23 -0.51 -59.13 -9.07
C LEU A 23 -0.29 -57.68 -9.58
N ALA A 24 -1.34 -57.06 -10.12
CA ALA A 24 -1.34 -55.63 -10.40
C ALA A 24 -1.46 -54.90 -9.06
N VAL A 25 -0.35 -54.39 -8.54
CA VAL A 25 -0.34 -53.45 -7.42
C VAL A 25 -0.89 -52.13 -7.95
N LEU A 26 -2.17 -51.85 -7.68
CA LEU A 26 -2.78 -50.53 -7.86
C LEU A 26 -2.13 -49.58 -6.84
N CYS A 27 -1.08 -48.89 -7.25
CA CYS A 27 -0.61 -47.68 -6.57
C CYS A 27 -1.72 -46.62 -6.72
N VAL A 28 -2.67 -46.60 -5.76
CA VAL A 28 -3.56 -45.44 -5.57
C VAL A 28 -2.63 -44.29 -5.12
N GLY A 29 -2.16 -43.50 -6.06
CA GLY A 29 -1.50 -42.25 -5.77
C GLY A 29 -2.45 -41.38 -4.93
N GLN A 30 -2.16 -41.26 -3.64
CA GLN A 30 -2.83 -40.22 -2.85
C GLN A 30 -2.44 -38.90 -3.49
N ALA A 31 -3.43 -38.18 -4.08
CA ALA A 31 -3.24 -36.79 -4.46
C ALA A 31 -2.69 -36.08 -3.22
N PRO A 32 -1.66 -35.20 -3.39
CA PRO A 32 -1.19 -34.41 -2.26
C PRO A 32 -2.40 -33.67 -1.68
N ARG A 33 -2.70 -33.96 -0.42
CA ARG A 33 -3.70 -33.21 0.33
C ARG A 33 -3.12 -31.81 0.45
N THR A 34 -3.66 -30.85 -0.29
CA THR A 34 -3.46 -29.43 -0.01
C THR A 34 -3.78 -29.25 1.47
N PRO A 35 -2.88 -28.77 2.31
CA PRO A 35 -3.22 -28.48 3.70
C PRO A 35 -4.43 -27.57 3.68
N ALA A 36 -5.49 -27.95 4.38
CA ALA A 36 -6.64 -27.09 4.54
C ALA A 36 -6.17 -25.85 5.29
N CYS A 37 -6.21 -24.69 4.64
CA CYS A 37 -5.94 -23.41 5.26
C CYS A 37 -7.25 -22.92 5.90
N PRO A 38 -7.45 -23.08 7.21
CA PRO A 38 -8.67 -22.68 7.88
C PRO A 38 -8.62 -21.17 8.16
N LEU A 39 -8.72 -20.34 7.10
CA LEU A 39 -8.87 -18.90 7.30
C LEU A 39 -10.18 -18.62 8.05
N ALA A 40 -10.12 -17.77 9.04
CA ALA A 40 -11.30 -17.25 9.74
C ALA A 40 -12.34 -16.72 8.74
N ARG A 41 -13.62 -16.75 9.09
CA ARG A 41 -14.67 -16.12 8.26
C ARG A 41 -14.66 -14.60 8.52
N GLY A 42 -14.87 -13.80 7.48
CA GLY A 42 -14.88 -12.35 7.58
C GLY A 42 -13.49 -11.72 7.46
N GLU A 43 -13.22 -10.67 8.19
CA GLU A 43 -11.91 -10.02 8.24
C GLU A 43 -10.86 -10.94 8.85
N LEU A 44 -9.64 -10.79 8.41
CA LEU A 44 -8.47 -11.49 8.93
C LEU A 44 -7.64 -10.52 9.78
N THR A 45 -6.91 -11.05 10.72
CA THR A 45 -5.80 -10.34 11.34
C THR A 45 -4.47 -10.82 10.75
N VAL A 46 -3.39 -10.15 11.04
CA VAL A 46 -2.05 -10.60 10.65
C VAL A 46 -1.70 -11.98 11.25
N ASP A 47 -2.34 -12.37 12.35
CA ASP A 47 -2.18 -13.70 12.97
C ASP A 47 -2.97 -14.78 12.22
N ASP A 48 -4.09 -14.43 11.57
CA ASP A 48 -4.87 -15.35 10.74
C ASP A 48 -4.21 -15.66 9.39
N LEU A 49 -3.39 -14.73 8.88
CA LEU A 49 -2.59 -14.87 7.67
C LEU A 49 -1.14 -14.47 7.95
N PRO A 50 -0.38 -15.27 8.71
CA PRO A 50 0.96 -14.89 9.15
C PRO A 50 1.94 -14.74 7.99
N ALA A 51 3.00 -13.93 8.19
CA ALA A 51 4.10 -13.82 7.25
C ALA A 51 4.69 -15.19 6.90
N GLY A 52 5.00 -15.41 5.62
CA GLY A 52 5.40 -16.70 5.09
C GLY A 52 4.25 -17.59 4.62
N SER A 53 2.98 -17.23 4.89
CA SER A 53 1.81 -17.92 4.30
C SER A 53 1.81 -17.74 2.79
N SER A 54 1.21 -18.70 2.07
CA SER A 54 1.01 -18.59 0.61
C SER A 54 -0.47 -18.35 0.29
N VAL A 55 -0.75 -17.28 -0.46
CA VAL A 55 -2.13 -17.03 -0.96
C VAL A 55 -2.55 -18.03 -2.04
N LEU A 56 -1.62 -18.82 -2.59
CA LEU A 56 -1.91 -19.90 -3.53
C LEU A 56 -2.45 -21.14 -2.79
N ASP A 57 -1.98 -21.37 -1.57
CA ASP A 57 -2.44 -22.45 -0.70
C ASP A 57 -3.62 -22.00 0.17
N CYS A 58 -3.64 -20.75 0.56
CA CYS A 58 -4.65 -20.09 1.38
C CYS A 58 -5.31 -18.98 0.58
N PRO A 59 -6.45 -19.19 -0.09
CA PRO A 59 -7.07 -18.18 -0.96
C PRO A 59 -7.58 -16.98 -0.15
N ALA A 60 -6.69 -16.02 0.10
CA ALA A 60 -6.94 -14.81 0.86
C ALA A 60 -7.04 -13.54 -0.01
N VAL A 61 -6.67 -13.59 -1.29
CA VAL A 61 -6.70 -12.43 -2.19
C VAL A 61 -8.09 -11.78 -2.18
N GLY A 62 -8.11 -10.45 -2.00
CA GLY A 62 -9.32 -9.63 -1.87
C GLY A 62 -9.94 -9.63 -0.46
N ARG A 63 -9.48 -10.45 0.47
CA ARG A 63 -9.92 -10.40 1.87
C ARG A 63 -9.12 -9.34 2.63
N VAL A 64 -9.75 -8.65 3.55
CA VAL A 64 -9.10 -7.63 4.37
C VAL A 64 -8.32 -8.30 5.50
N VAL A 65 -7.05 -7.93 5.65
CA VAL A 65 -6.20 -8.19 6.82
C VAL A 65 -6.06 -6.91 7.61
N THR A 66 -6.30 -6.96 8.91
CA THR A 66 -6.25 -5.81 9.80
C THR A 66 -5.07 -5.89 10.78
N HIS A 67 -4.53 -4.72 11.11
CA HIS A 67 -3.50 -4.51 12.11
C HIS A 67 -3.61 -3.10 12.70
N ASP A 68 -3.68 -2.99 14.03
CA ASP A 68 -3.71 -1.72 14.78
C ASP A 68 -4.70 -0.66 14.22
N GLY A 69 -5.92 -1.09 13.87
CA GLY A 69 -6.98 -0.19 13.39
C GLY A 69 -6.94 0.15 11.90
N ALA A 70 -5.88 -0.23 11.19
CA ALA A 70 -5.82 -0.13 9.73
C ALA A 70 -6.10 -1.48 9.05
N GLY A 71 -6.46 -1.48 7.77
CA GLY A 71 -6.74 -2.71 7.03
C GLY A 71 -6.30 -2.66 5.58
N LEU A 72 -5.91 -3.82 5.05
CA LEU A 72 -5.47 -3.97 3.66
C LEU A 72 -6.16 -5.17 3.02
N ALA A 73 -6.81 -4.97 1.88
CA ALA A 73 -7.22 -6.10 1.06
C ALA A 73 -5.97 -6.80 0.50
N VAL A 74 -5.86 -8.10 0.74
CA VAL A 74 -4.73 -8.92 0.26
C VAL A 74 -4.63 -8.78 -1.26
N PRO A 75 -3.52 -8.26 -1.80
CA PRO A 75 -3.40 -8.02 -3.23
C PRO A 75 -3.09 -9.30 -4.00
N ALA A 76 -3.13 -9.23 -5.32
CA ALA A 76 -2.70 -10.32 -6.19
C ALA A 76 -1.19 -10.60 -6.04
N PRO A 77 -0.71 -11.83 -6.34
CA PRO A 77 0.72 -12.13 -6.36
C PRO A 77 1.53 -11.16 -7.21
N GLY A 78 2.67 -10.74 -6.72
CA GLY A 78 3.54 -9.73 -7.35
C GLY A 78 3.14 -8.28 -7.05
N THR A 79 2.27 -8.05 -6.08
CA THR A 79 1.78 -6.70 -5.71
C THR A 79 2.00 -6.44 -4.22
N THR A 80 2.33 -5.20 -3.92
CA THR A 80 2.39 -4.63 -2.57
C THR A 80 1.25 -3.63 -2.40
N VAL A 81 0.60 -3.62 -1.25
CA VAL A 81 -0.36 -2.58 -0.84
C VAL A 81 0.10 -1.97 0.48
N SER A 82 -0.03 -0.66 0.63
CA SER A 82 0.25 0.04 1.88
C SER A 82 -0.83 1.05 2.21
N VAL A 83 -1.07 1.23 3.50
CA VAL A 83 -1.86 2.30 4.09
C VAL A 83 -0.94 3.22 4.88
N ASP A 84 -1.08 4.51 4.64
CA ASP A 84 -0.38 5.57 5.37
C ASP A 84 -1.46 6.56 5.84
N ALA A 85 -1.64 6.71 7.16
CA ALA A 85 -2.68 7.56 7.74
C ALA A 85 -2.08 8.72 8.51
N LEU A 86 -2.51 9.94 8.16
CA LEU A 86 -2.25 11.16 8.93
C LEU A 86 -3.26 11.26 10.05
N THR A 87 -2.81 11.31 11.28
CA THR A 87 -3.68 11.31 12.45
C THR A 87 -3.72 12.66 13.18
N ALA A 88 -4.77 12.86 13.96
CA ALA A 88 -4.91 14.07 14.77
C ALA A 88 -4.00 14.07 16.00
N ASP A 89 -3.61 12.92 16.51
CA ASP A 89 -2.87 12.74 17.76
C ASP A 89 -1.40 12.32 17.57
N GLY A 90 -0.98 12.04 16.32
CA GLY A 90 0.38 11.58 15.99
C GLY A 90 0.60 10.09 16.17
N SER A 91 -0.46 9.31 16.39
CA SER A 91 -0.39 7.86 16.29
C SER A 91 -0.18 7.50 14.82
N ALA A 92 0.98 6.97 14.46
CA ALA A 92 1.20 6.50 13.10
C ALA A 92 0.44 5.18 12.88
N HIS A 93 -0.48 5.16 11.93
CA HIS A 93 -1.16 3.95 11.48
C HIS A 93 -0.71 3.66 10.04
N GLY A 94 0.41 2.98 9.91
CA GLY A 94 0.91 2.58 8.60
C GLY A 94 1.34 1.12 8.63
N PHE A 95 0.86 0.33 7.67
CA PHE A 95 1.46 -0.96 7.41
C PHE A 95 1.37 -1.33 5.93
N THR A 96 2.23 -2.24 5.56
CA THR A 96 2.39 -2.70 4.19
C THR A 96 2.23 -4.21 4.15
N LEU A 97 1.49 -4.69 3.16
CA LEU A 97 1.33 -6.10 2.85
C LEU A 97 1.87 -6.35 1.44
N THR A 98 2.86 -7.22 1.33
CA THR A 98 3.40 -7.67 0.05
C THR A 98 3.03 -9.12 -0.18
N VAL A 99 2.48 -9.42 -1.35
CA VAL A 99 2.34 -10.78 -1.86
C VAL A 99 3.36 -10.96 -2.97
N ALA A 100 4.41 -11.72 -2.69
CA ALA A 100 5.45 -12.00 -3.68
C ALA A 100 4.89 -12.75 -4.91
N ALA A 101 5.63 -12.79 -6.01
CA ALA A 101 5.18 -13.45 -7.24
C ALA A 101 4.88 -14.95 -7.05
N ASP A 102 5.51 -15.60 -6.08
CA ASP A 102 5.26 -17.00 -5.68
C ASP A 102 4.07 -17.16 -4.72
N GLY A 103 3.35 -16.07 -4.40
CA GLY A 103 2.22 -16.03 -3.49
C GLY A 103 2.59 -15.88 -2.02
N THR A 104 3.86 -15.78 -1.66
CA THR A 104 4.29 -15.62 -0.26
C THR A 104 3.95 -14.25 0.30
N VAL A 105 3.31 -14.24 1.47
CA VAL A 105 2.89 -13.03 2.20
C VAL A 105 4.01 -12.51 3.09
N SER A 106 4.21 -11.21 3.11
CA SER A 106 5.06 -10.52 4.07
C SER A 106 4.44 -9.18 4.50
N TYR A 107 4.83 -8.71 5.68
CA TYR A 107 4.37 -7.45 6.25
C TYR A 107 5.54 -6.56 6.63
N ALA A 108 5.35 -5.26 6.48
CA ALA A 108 6.17 -4.24 7.10
C ALA A 108 5.25 -3.29 7.89
N TYR A 109 5.67 -2.92 9.07
CA TYR A 109 4.89 -2.05 9.95
C TYR A 109 5.63 -0.74 10.13
N GLU A 110 4.91 0.36 10.06
CA GLU A 110 5.39 1.58 10.65
C GLU A 110 5.41 1.37 12.16
N ALA A 111 6.56 1.61 12.80
CA ALA A 111 6.67 1.41 14.23
C ALA A 111 5.66 2.34 14.91
N ALA A 112 4.63 1.77 15.53
CA ALA A 112 3.69 2.49 16.39
C ALA A 112 4.49 3.22 17.47
N ARG A 113 4.85 4.45 17.20
CA ARG A 113 5.46 5.33 18.19
C ARG A 113 4.36 6.12 18.85
N ALA A 114 3.60 5.42 19.70
CA ALA A 114 2.83 6.09 20.75
C ALA A 114 3.81 6.75 21.72
N THR A 115 4.43 7.81 21.29
CA THR A 115 4.83 8.87 22.19
C THR A 115 3.88 10.00 21.86
N ALA A 116 2.81 10.13 22.67
CA ALA A 116 2.18 11.43 22.84
C ALA A 116 3.28 12.47 22.69
N VAL A 117 3.08 13.43 21.76
CA VAL A 117 3.99 14.56 21.52
C VAL A 117 4.29 15.21 22.87
N ARG A 118 5.30 14.68 23.60
CA ARG A 118 5.65 15.18 24.96
C ARG A 118 6.45 16.47 24.91
N GLY A 119 7.10 16.75 23.75
CA GLY A 119 7.67 18.03 23.42
C GLY A 119 6.86 18.60 22.27
N GLY A 120 6.19 19.71 22.43
CA GLY A 120 5.46 20.33 21.31
C GLY A 120 6.40 20.69 20.15
N ARG A 121 5.84 21.13 19.02
CA ARG A 121 6.59 21.64 17.84
C ARG A 121 7.74 22.62 18.19
N ALA A 122 7.67 23.25 19.34
CA ALA A 122 8.70 24.18 19.83
C ALA A 122 10.04 23.49 20.14
N ASP A 123 10.03 22.20 20.46
CA ASP A 123 11.24 21.43 20.82
C ASP A 123 11.84 20.69 19.61
N ALA A 124 11.09 20.55 18.52
CA ALA A 124 11.57 19.94 17.29
C ALA A 124 12.50 20.89 16.50
N PRO A 125 13.47 20.38 15.74
CA PRO A 125 14.30 21.19 14.87
C PRO A 125 13.46 22.05 13.92
N ALA A 126 13.95 23.23 13.55
CA ALA A 126 13.33 24.02 12.50
C ALA A 126 13.32 23.21 11.17
N PRO A 127 12.28 23.31 10.32
CA PRO A 127 12.13 22.45 9.13
C PRO A 127 13.33 22.50 8.19
N CYS A 128 14.01 23.62 8.11
CA CYS A 128 15.22 23.77 7.26
C CYS A 128 16.51 23.28 7.92
N ALA A 129 16.52 23.01 9.20
CA ALA A 129 17.64 22.40 9.93
C ALA A 129 17.51 20.88 10.06
N ASP A 130 16.30 20.34 9.86
CA ASP A 130 15.97 18.94 10.03
C ASP A 130 16.18 18.17 8.74
N ALA A 131 17.11 17.23 8.75
CA ALA A 131 17.44 16.40 7.57
C ALA A 131 16.85 14.97 7.64
N ALA A 132 16.00 14.70 8.64
CA ALA A 132 15.39 13.38 8.81
C ALA A 132 14.34 13.13 7.72
N TYR A 133 14.29 11.91 7.19
CA TYR A 133 13.26 11.45 6.27
C TYR A 133 13.14 9.93 6.31
N ALA A 134 12.02 9.44 5.83
CA ALA A 134 11.81 8.04 5.50
C ALA A 134 11.24 7.92 4.09
N THR A 135 11.39 6.74 3.49
CA THR A 135 10.79 6.41 2.20
C THR A 135 10.05 5.09 2.31
N ALA A 136 8.98 4.95 1.55
CA ALA A 136 8.14 3.75 1.54
C ALA A 136 8.64 2.67 0.56
N GLY A 137 9.84 2.84 -0.02
CA GLY A 137 10.43 1.87 -0.93
C GLY A 137 9.76 1.79 -2.31
N ARG A 138 8.86 2.72 -2.63
CA ARG A 138 8.17 2.84 -3.93
C ARG A 138 8.34 4.23 -4.53
N LYS A 139 8.09 4.38 -5.82
CA LYS A 139 7.99 5.68 -6.50
C LYS A 139 7.17 5.57 -7.77
N GLU A 140 6.68 6.70 -8.27
CA GLU A 140 6.12 6.81 -9.62
C GLU A 140 7.25 6.97 -10.65
N TYR A 141 7.36 6.03 -11.59
CA TYR A 141 8.36 6.10 -12.66
C TYR A 141 7.87 6.89 -13.88
N GLY A 142 6.56 7.03 -14.02
CA GLY A 142 5.91 7.71 -15.14
C GLY A 142 5.42 9.09 -14.80
N THR A 143 4.13 9.27 -14.92
CA THR A 143 3.36 10.46 -14.54
C THR A 143 2.18 10.00 -13.71
N TYR A 144 2.12 10.43 -12.47
CA TYR A 144 0.98 10.17 -11.61
C TYR A 144 -0.26 10.87 -12.16
N GLU A 145 -1.17 10.12 -12.74
CA GLU A 145 -2.44 10.61 -13.27
C GLU A 145 -3.54 10.40 -12.25
N TRP A 146 -4.22 11.48 -11.86
CA TRP A 146 -5.20 11.41 -10.80
C TRP A 146 -6.48 12.18 -11.12
N PHE A 147 -7.53 11.79 -10.42
CA PHE A 147 -8.88 12.36 -10.52
C PHE A 147 -9.32 12.96 -9.19
N LEU A 148 -10.15 13.99 -9.26
CA LEU A 148 -10.90 14.48 -8.11
C LEU A 148 -12.27 13.78 -8.07
N GLY A 149 -12.59 13.11 -6.97
CA GLY A 149 -13.91 12.53 -6.76
C GLY A 149 -15.02 13.58 -6.78
N ASP A 150 -16.21 13.22 -7.26
CA ASP A 150 -17.38 14.14 -7.35
C ASP A 150 -18.17 14.23 -6.03
N GLY A 151 -17.74 13.53 -4.99
CA GLY A 151 -18.36 13.48 -3.67
C GLY A 151 -18.52 14.83 -2.99
N ARG A 152 -19.14 14.81 -1.82
CA ARG A 152 -19.40 16.01 -1.02
C ARG A 152 -18.08 16.53 -0.43
N LEU A 153 -17.76 17.80 -0.72
CA LEU A 153 -16.58 18.47 -0.17
C LEU A 153 -16.82 18.98 1.26
N PRO A 154 -15.76 19.35 2.00
CA PRO A 154 -15.90 19.97 3.31
C PRO A 154 -16.79 21.22 3.26
N ALA A 155 -17.55 21.45 4.32
CA ALA A 155 -18.42 22.62 4.39
C ALA A 155 -17.64 23.93 4.20
N GLY A 156 -18.18 24.81 3.35
CA GLY A 156 -17.56 26.12 3.07
C GLY A 156 -16.43 26.11 2.04
N ILE A 157 -16.02 24.96 1.52
CA ILE A 157 -15.00 24.86 0.47
C ILE A 157 -15.66 24.59 -0.89
N SER A 158 -15.42 25.47 -1.85
CA SER A 158 -15.89 25.24 -3.22
C SER A 158 -15.08 24.14 -3.91
N ARG A 159 -15.66 23.48 -4.95
CA ARG A 159 -14.95 22.48 -5.74
C ARG A 159 -13.71 23.06 -6.43
N ALA A 160 -13.77 24.33 -6.85
CA ALA A 160 -12.65 25.03 -7.45
C ALA A 160 -11.52 25.27 -6.45
N ASP A 161 -11.86 25.60 -5.19
CA ASP A 161 -10.87 25.82 -4.13
C ASP A 161 -10.25 24.51 -3.67
N ALA A 162 -11.03 23.44 -3.51
CA ALA A 162 -10.53 22.12 -3.17
C ALA A 162 -9.59 21.60 -4.26
N ARG A 163 -10.00 21.69 -5.54
CA ARG A 163 -9.15 21.29 -6.67
C ARG A 163 -7.83 22.05 -6.66
N ARG A 164 -7.88 23.38 -6.50
CA ARG A 164 -6.68 24.21 -6.44
C ARG A 164 -5.77 23.78 -5.29
N ALA A 165 -6.32 23.53 -4.10
CA ALA A 165 -5.53 23.08 -2.94
C ALA A 165 -4.81 21.76 -3.23
N PHE A 166 -5.49 20.79 -3.86
CA PHE A 166 -4.89 19.50 -4.24
C PHE A 166 -3.84 19.65 -5.36
N GLU A 167 -4.15 20.39 -6.41
CA GLU A 167 -3.20 20.67 -7.50
C GLU A 167 -1.93 21.37 -6.98
N GLU A 168 -2.06 22.34 -6.08
CA GLU A 168 -0.93 23.03 -5.46
C GLU A 168 -0.13 22.11 -4.51
N ALA A 169 -0.80 21.21 -3.78
CA ALA A 169 -0.17 20.22 -2.93
C ALA A 169 0.69 19.24 -3.75
N VAL A 170 0.11 18.65 -4.78
CA VAL A 170 0.82 17.75 -5.71
C VAL A 170 1.97 18.48 -6.40
N ALA A 171 1.77 19.74 -6.82
CA ALA A 171 2.82 20.56 -7.40
C ALA A 171 3.94 20.91 -6.41
N THR A 172 3.65 20.99 -5.10
CA THR A 172 4.68 21.17 -4.07
C THR A 172 5.61 19.97 -4.02
N ILE A 173 5.08 18.76 -4.08
CA ILE A 173 5.88 17.52 -4.09
C ILE A 173 6.66 17.38 -5.41
N THR A 174 5.99 17.47 -6.56
CA THR A 174 6.64 17.26 -7.86
C THR A 174 7.68 18.30 -8.22
N ALA A 175 7.56 19.52 -7.70
CA ALA A 175 8.57 20.56 -7.83
C ALA A 175 9.53 20.63 -6.63
N SER A 176 9.32 19.82 -5.58
CA SER A 176 10.11 19.84 -4.34
C SER A 176 10.16 21.24 -3.69
N ARG A 177 9.02 21.98 -3.73
CA ARG A 177 8.94 23.36 -3.25
C ARG A 177 9.21 23.44 -1.75
N ASN A 178 10.13 24.30 -1.37
CA ASN A 178 10.57 24.44 0.01
C ASN A 178 10.97 25.91 0.32
N ASP A 179 10.85 26.27 1.58
CA ASP A 179 11.29 27.59 2.07
C ASP A 179 12.73 27.58 2.60
N CYS A 180 13.47 26.50 2.36
CA CYS A 180 14.82 26.28 2.87
C CYS A 180 15.93 26.73 1.91
N GLY A 181 15.58 27.32 0.78
CA GLY A 181 16.55 27.74 -0.25
C GLY A 181 17.25 26.57 -0.95
N LEU A 182 16.65 25.37 -0.89
CA LEU A 182 17.13 24.22 -1.65
C LEU A 182 16.55 24.27 -3.07
N ASP A 183 17.31 23.80 -4.05
CA ASP A 183 16.83 23.74 -5.44
C ASP A 183 15.55 22.90 -5.57
N ASP A 184 14.54 23.43 -6.24
CA ASP A 184 13.28 22.74 -6.56
C ASP A 184 13.49 21.79 -7.76
N ARG A 185 14.22 20.68 -7.54
CA ARG A 185 14.59 19.74 -8.62
C ARG A 185 14.41 18.31 -8.22
N VAL A 186 13.31 17.73 -8.65
CA VAL A 186 13.07 16.27 -8.65
C VAL A 186 12.45 15.87 -9.98
N ALA A 187 12.65 14.61 -10.40
CA ALA A 187 12.12 14.11 -11.67
C ALA A 187 10.69 13.57 -11.57
N ALA A 188 9.96 13.90 -10.49
CA ALA A 188 8.58 13.48 -10.28
C ALA A 188 7.61 14.26 -11.18
N ARG A 189 6.56 13.59 -11.67
CA ARG A 189 5.54 14.20 -12.53
C ARG A 189 4.15 13.80 -12.12
N ALA A 190 3.21 14.73 -12.22
CA ALA A 190 1.79 14.46 -12.00
C ALA A 190 0.91 15.19 -13.01
N ARG A 191 -0.30 14.69 -13.21
CA ARG A 191 -1.32 15.30 -14.04
C ARG A 191 -2.70 15.06 -13.43
N HIS A 192 -3.40 16.12 -13.07
CA HIS A 192 -4.83 16.07 -12.82
C HIS A 192 -5.58 15.87 -14.13
N LEU A 193 -6.42 14.85 -14.20
CA LEU A 193 -7.16 14.54 -15.42
C LEU A 193 -8.53 15.22 -15.45
N SER A 194 -9.38 14.93 -14.48
CA SER A 194 -10.73 15.48 -14.40
C SER A 194 -11.40 15.15 -13.06
N THR A 195 -12.67 15.47 -12.93
CA THR A 195 -13.55 14.95 -11.89
C THR A 195 -14.10 13.59 -12.31
N THR A 196 -14.23 12.65 -11.37
CA THR A 196 -14.80 11.31 -11.58
C THR A 196 -15.88 11.00 -10.56
N SER A 197 -16.79 10.10 -10.90
CA SER A 197 -17.75 9.49 -9.97
C SER A 197 -17.19 8.28 -9.23
N SER A 198 -16.01 7.78 -9.65
CA SER A 198 -15.28 6.76 -8.89
C SER A 198 -14.86 7.33 -7.54
N LYS A 199 -14.74 6.45 -6.57
CA LYS A 199 -14.29 6.80 -5.22
C LYS A 199 -12.89 6.25 -5.01
N ALA A 200 -12.17 6.84 -4.07
CA ALA A 200 -10.96 6.23 -3.54
C ALA A 200 -11.27 4.82 -3.02
N ASP A 201 -10.41 3.86 -3.32
CA ASP A 201 -10.49 2.48 -2.84
C ASP A 201 -10.11 2.38 -1.34
N ILE A 202 -10.68 3.29 -0.56
CA ILE A 202 -10.52 3.42 0.88
C ILE A 202 -11.91 3.39 1.50
N ASP A 203 -12.15 2.50 2.43
CA ASP A 203 -13.45 2.46 3.11
C ASP A 203 -13.50 3.35 4.36
N ARG A 204 -14.66 3.40 5.00
CA ARG A 204 -14.88 4.25 6.18
C ARG A 204 -14.14 3.76 7.44
N GLU A 205 -13.63 2.56 7.46
CA GLU A 205 -12.80 1.99 8.52
C GLU A 205 -11.29 2.15 8.24
N THR A 206 -10.92 3.03 7.30
CA THR A 206 -9.51 3.30 6.92
C THR A 206 -8.80 2.06 6.34
N ARG A 207 -9.52 1.28 5.51
CA ARG A 207 -8.96 0.09 4.88
C ARG A 207 -8.74 0.34 3.40
N CYS A 208 -7.55 -0.05 2.89
CA CYS A 208 -7.28 -0.08 1.46
C CYS A 208 -7.96 -1.30 0.85
N MET A 209 -8.89 -1.06 -0.04
CA MET A 209 -9.67 -2.09 -0.70
C MET A 209 -8.95 -2.59 -1.96
N SER A 210 -9.61 -3.31 -2.84
CA SER A 210 -8.98 -3.75 -4.09
C SER A 210 -8.88 -2.59 -5.08
N PRO A 211 -7.71 -2.37 -5.73
CA PRO A 211 -7.51 -1.26 -6.64
C PRO A 211 -8.36 -1.42 -7.91
N ASP A 212 -8.87 -0.30 -8.44
CA ASP A 212 -9.66 -0.26 -9.68
C ASP A 212 -8.89 0.29 -10.90
N GLY A 213 -7.63 0.70 -10.71
CA GLY A 213 -6.75 1.28 -11.73
C GLY A 213 -6.90 2.79 -11.89
N LEU A 214 -7.64 3.45 -11.00
CA LEU A 214 -7.83 4.90 -11.02
C LEU A 214 -7.32 5.52 -9.72
N SER A 215 -6.36 6.40 -9.81
CA SER A 215 -5.94 7.18 -8.63
C SER A 215 -6.95 8.30 -8.35
N VAL A 216 -7.67 8.21 -7.25
CA VAL A 216 -8.75 9.12 -6.88
C VAL A 216 -8.46 9.84 -5.57
N TRP A 217 -8.63 11.16 -5.57
CA TRP A 217 -8.61 12.00 -4.39
C TRP A 217 -10.04 12.37 -4.02
N ASP A 218 -10.54 11.85 -2.92
CA ASP A 218 -11.91 12.10 -2.50
C ASP A 218 -12.03 12.52 -1.03
N THR A 219 -13.24 12.69 -0.59
CA THR A 219 -13.60 13.05 0.78
C THR A 219 -14.68 12.11 1.26
N GLY A 220 -14.62 11.74 2.53
CA GLY A 220 -15.58 10.80 3.11
C GLY A 220 -15.38 10.61 4.60
N ASP A 221 -15.86 9.48 5.09
CA ASP A 221 -15.68 8.98 6.43
C ASP A 221 -14.41 8.10 6.46
N LEU A 222 -13.66 8.18 7.54
CA LEU A 222 -12.52 7.33 7.86
C LEU A 222 -12.61 6.92 9.33
N GLY A 223 -11.77 6.00 9.78
CA GLY A 223 -11.59 5.71 11.20
C GLY A 223 -11.29 6.99 11.99
N ALA A 224 -11.84 7.10 13.19
CA ALA A 224 -12.00 8.36 13.94
C ALA A 224 -10.71 9.17 14.16
N ASP A 225 -9.55 8.52 14.18
CA ASP A 225 -8.27 9.21 14.44
C ASP A 225 -7.57 9.68 13.15
N ALA A 226 -7.98 9.18 11.98
CA ALA A 226 -7.41 9.56 10.69
C ALA A 226 -7.99 10.88 10.18
N VAL A 227 -7.15 11.89 9.97
CA VAL A 227 -7.49 13.16 9.30
C VAL A 227 -7.56 12.98 7.79
N ALA A 228 -6.61 12.20 7.25
CA ALA A 228 -6.57 11.76 5.86
C ALA A 228 -5.79 10.44 5.77
N THR A 229 -5.92 9.75 4.66
CA THR A 229 -5.27 8.46 4.41
C THR A 229 -4.91 8.33 2.95
N THR A 230 -3.69 7.84 2.70
CA THR A 230 -3.24 7.39 1.38
C THR A 230 -3.15 5.86 1.35
N CYS A 231 -3.80 5.24 0.38
CA CYS A 231 -3.60 3.84 -0.01
C CYS A 231 -2.77 3.78 -1.28
N SER A 232 -1.76 2.93 -1.32
CA SER A 232 -0.89 2.81 -2.49
C SER A 232 -0.70 1.35 -2.88
N TRP A 233 -0.75 1.07 -4.17
CA TRP A 233 -0.46 -0.23 -4.75
C TRP A 233 0.77 -0.13 -5.64
N SER A 234 1.70 -1.06 -5.48
CA SER A 234 2.96 -1.06 -6.22
C SER A 234 3.38 -2.48 -6.58
N ARG A 235 4.36 -2.58 -7.45
CA ARG A 235 4.97 -3.85 -7.86
C ARG A 235 6.49 -3.70 -7.99
N PRO A 236 7.25 -4.81 -7.93
CA PRO A 236 8.67 -4.77 -8.20
C PRO A 236 8.99 -4.09 -9.53
N ALA A 237 9.89 -3.11 -9.52
CA ALA A 237 10.33 -2.45 -10.74
C ALA A 237 11.20 -3.40 -11.59
N PRO A 238 11.05 -3.44 -12.93
CA PRO A 238 11.79 -4.34 -13.81
C PRO A 238 13.32 -4.23 -13.70
N GLY A 239 13.83 -3.07 -13.29
CA GLY A 239 15.28 -2.80 -13.13
C GLY A 239 15.78 -2.93 -11.69
N GLY A 240 14.93 -3.35 -10.75
CA GLY A 240 15.22 -3.27 -9.32
C GLY A 240 15.13 -1.84 -8.77
N GLY A 241 15.43 -1.66 -7.49
CA GLY A 241 15.27 -0.37 -6.79
C GLY A 241 13.87 -0.21 -6.20
N PRO A 242 13.40 1.03 -5.98
CA PRO A 242 12.06 1.28 -5.48
C PRO A 242 10.98 0.63 -6.34
N GLU A 243 9.91 0.12 -5.72
CA GLU A 243 8.78 -0.46 -6.44
C GLU A 243 8.10 0.58 -7.34
N ASP A 244 7.52 0.11 -8.44
CA ASP A 244 6.77 0.91 -9.41
C ASP A 244 5.34 1.13 -8.88
N LEU A 245 4.96 2.37 -8.64
CA LEU A 245 3.61 2.74 -8.23
C LEU A 245 2.63 2.39 -9.36
N LEU A 246 1.57 1.69 -9.03
CA LEU A 246 0.47 1.34 -9.95
C LEU A 246 -0.72 2.28 -9.79
N GLU A 247 -1.05 2.58 -8.52
CA GLU A 247 -2.21 3.36 -8.12
C GLU A 247 -1.96 3.93 -6.73
N ALA A 248 -2.48 5.14 -6.48
CA ALA A 248 -2.55 5.69 -5.14
C ALA A 248 -3.81 6.53 -4.97
N ASP A 249 -4.59 6.18 -3.97
CA ASP A 249 -5.81 6.87 -3.59
C ASP A 249 -5.63 7.67 -2.32
N VAL A 250 -6.33 8.79 -2.24
CA VAL A 250 -6.31 9.65 -1.06
C VAL A 250 -7.73 9.99 -0.63
N ARG A 251 -8.04 9.76 0.65
CA ARG A 251 -9.31 10.18 1.25
C ARG A 251 -9.09 11.12 2.42
N PHE A 252 -9.86 12.21 2.46
CA PHE A 252 -9.88 13.19 3.54
C PHE A 252 -11.12 12.94 4.43
N ASN A 253 -10.92 12.82 5.73
CA ASN A 253 -12.00 12.57 6.70
C ASN A 253 -12.81 13.85 6.95
N THR A 254 -13.82 14.06 6.13
CA THR A 254 -14.74 15.20 6.25
C THR A 254 -15.97 14.90 7.12
N HIS A 255 -16.02 13.69 7.68
CA HIS A 255 -17.04 13.31 8.65
C HIS A 255 -16.69 13.83 10.06
N ASP A 256 -15.46 13.59 10.49
CA ASP A 256 -15.02 13.92 11.85
C ASP A 256 -14.26 15.24 11.94
N TYR A 257 -13.67 15.72 10.85
CA TYR A 257 -12.80 16.88 10.85
C TYR A 257 -13.29 18.01 9.94
N ALA A 258 -13.14 19.24 10.43
CA ALA A 258 -13.34 20.44 9.63
C ALA A 258 -12.07 20.79 8.85
N PHE A 259 -12.22 21.20 7.59
CA PHE A 259 -11.15 21.69 6.75
C PHE A 259 -11.36 23.14 6.33
N THR A 260 -10.28 23.82 6.03
CA THR A 260 -10.29 25.19 5.49
C THR A 260 -9.21 25.34 4.40
N VAL A 261 -9.41 26.26 3.49
CA VAL A 261 -8.36 26.68 2.53
C VAL A 261 -7.72 28.00 2.93
N ASP A 262 -8.28 28.67 3.93
CA ASP A 262 -7.76 29.91 4.51
C ASP A 262 -7.79 29.84 6.05
N PRO A 263 -6.73 29.33 6.71
CA PRO A 263 -6.66 29.23 8.16
C PRO A 263 -6.28 30.55 8.85
N SER A 264 -6.53 31.72 8.22
CA SER A 264 -6.25 33.02 8.81
C SER A 264 -7.10 33.33 10.04
N GLY A 265 -6.57 34.10 10.95
CA GLY A 265 -7.14 34.81 12.11
C GLY A 265 -8.30 34.23 12.93
N ALA A 266 -9.32 33.65 12.30
CA ALA A 266 -10.52 33.11 12.93
C ALA A 266 -10.55 31.56 12.98
N CYS A 267 -9.52 30.90 12.49
CA CYS A 267 -9.44 29.45 12.50
C CYS A 267 -9.29 28.94 13.93
N THR A 268 -10.12 27.98 14.34
CA THR A 268 -10.06 27.43 15.69
C THR A 268 -9.80 25.93 15.75
N ARG A 269 -10.25 25.14 14.78
CA ARG A 269 -10.13 23.66 14.81
C ARG A 269 -10.11 23.04 13.40
N ALA A 270 -10.04 23.84 12.35
CA ALA A 270 -10.03 23.31 11.00
C ALA A 270 -8.59 22.99 10.57
N TYR A 271 -8.45 21.93 9.83
CA TYR A 271 -7.19 21.57 9.19
C TYR A 271 -7.05 22.33 7.86
N ASP A 272 -5.83 22.79 7.57
CA ASP A 272 -5.56 23.39 6.27
C ASP A 272 -5.54 22.31 5.20
N LEU A 273 -6.51 22.35 4.28
CA LEU A 273 -6.68 21.32 3.25
C LEU A 273 -5.43 21.13 2.40
N ARG A 274 -4.73 22.22 2.05
CA ARG A 274 -3.49 22.15 1.27
C ARG A 274 -2.35 21.53 2.05
N SER A 275 -2.20 21.83 3.34
CA SER A 275 -1.17 21.22 4.19
C SER A 275 -1.36 19.71 4.32
N VAL A 276 -2.58 19.27 4.63
CA VAL A 276 -2.93 17.85 4.68
C VAL A 276 -2.69 17.19 3.31
N ALA A 277 -3.16 17.81 2.23
CA ALA A 277 -2.97 17.31 0.88
C ALA A 277 -1.49 17.22 0.46
N THR A 278 -0.63 18.14 0.93
CA THR A 278 0.82 18.07 0.65
C THR A 278 1.47 16.89 1.36
N HIS A 279 1.05 16.59 2.59
CA HIS A 279 1.48 15.41 3.32
C HIS A 279 1.07 14.12 2.57
N GLU A 280 -0.21 13.99 2.22
CA GLU A 280 -0.70 12.81 1.49
C GLU A 280 -0.03 12.66 0.12
N ALA A 281 0.20 13.77 -0.60
CA ALA A 281 0.99 13.73 -1.83
C ALA A 281 2.41 13.19 -1.59
N GLY A 282 3.03 13.47 -0.44
CA GLY A 282 4.31 12.88 -0.05
C GLY A 282 4.26 11.35 -0.07
N HIS A 283 3.22 10.74 0.51
CA HIS A 283 3.01 9.29 0.50
C HIS A 283 2.79 8.74 -0.91
N VAL A 284 1.98 9.41 -1.74
CA VAL A 284 1.80 9.06 -3.15
C VAL A 284 3.15 8.97 -3.87
N PHE A 285 4.05 9.91 -3.61
CA PHE A 285 5.38 9.94 -4.22
C PHE A 285 6.46 9.17 -3.44
N GLY A 286 6.05 8.32 -2.49
CA GLY A 286 6.91 7.34 -1.84
C GLY A 286 7.67 7.82 -0.61
N LEU A 287 7.33 9.00 -0.06
CA LEU A 287 7.82 9.38 1.26
C LEU A 287 7.07 8.59 2.34
N GLY A 288 7.78 8.24 3.40
CA GLY A 288 7.22 7.73 4.65
C GLY A 288 7.19 8.80 5.74
N HIS A 289 6.55 8.53 6.86
CA HIS A 289 6.48 9.48 7.95
C HIS A 289 7.86 9.80 8.57
N ALA A 290 8.09 11.06 8.86
CA ALA A 290 9.17 11.47 9.75
C ALA A 290 8.81 11.07 11.20
N GLY A 291 9.76 10.44 11.88
CA GLY A 291 9.53 9.92 13.23
C GLY A 291 9.36 11.01 14.30
N ALA A 292 9.17 10.58 15.55
CA ALA A 292 9.08 11.49 16.69
C ALA A 292 10.33 12.38 16.83
N GLY A 293 10.14 13.64 17.21
CA GLY A 293 11.19 14.66 17.28
C GLY A 293 11.38 15.45 15.99
N HIS A 294 10.53 15.21 14.96
CA HIS A 294 10.59 15.84 13.64
C HIS A 294 9.26 16.53 13.30
N GLU A 295 8.57 17.06 14.29
CA GLU A 295 7.19 17.60 14.25
C GLU A 295 7.04 18.81 13.32
N ASN A 296 8.14 19.40 12.87
CA ASN A 296 8.15 20.53 11.96
C ASN A 296 8.34 20.14 10.49
N LEU A 297 8.55 18.87 10.17
CA LEU A 297 8.59 18.37 8.80
C LEU A 297 7.17 18.16 8.25
N THR A 298 7.02 18.28 6.94
CA THR A 298 5.74 18.04 6.25
C THR A 298 5.28 16.59 6.39
N MET A 299 6.22 15.65 6.39
CA MET A 299 5.94 14.21 6.55
C MET A 299 5.88 13.74 8.00
N PHE A 300 5.68 14.62 8.97
CA PHE A 300 5.37 14.18 10.34
C PHE A 300 3.96 13.56 10.40
N ALA A 301 3.80 12.46 11.15
CA ALA A 301 2.58 11.65 11.17
C ALA A 301 1.33 12.32 11.79
N SER A 302 1.39 13.59 12.16
CA SER A 302 0.27 14.35 12.69
C SER A 302 0.10 15.69 12.01
N SER A 303 -1.14 16.09 11.80
CA SER A 303 -1.50 17.43 11.34
C SER A 303 -1.90 18.33 12.51
N PHE A 304 -1.64 19.63 12.36
CA PHE A 304 -1.97 20.63 13.38
C PHE A 304 -3.06 21.55 12.86
N ALA A 305 -4.16 21.64 13.60
CA ALA A 305 -5.26 22.53 13.23
C ALA A 305 -4.75 23.99 13.06
N CYS A 306 -5.29 24.67 12.08
CA CYS A 306 -4.96 26.06 11.72
C CYS A 306 -3.50 26.30 11.31
N SER A 307 -2.74 25.26 11.04
CA SER A 307 -1.35 25.37 10.61
C SER A 307 -1.23 25.26 9.09
N THR A 308 -0.43 26.14 8.50
CA THR A 308 -0.05 26.10 7.07
C THR A 308 1.38 25.61 6.85
N SER A 309 2.08 25.17 7.91
CA SER A 309 3.51 24.84 7.85
C SER A 309 3.84 23.71 6.89
N ALA A 310 2.92 22.79 6.65
CA ALA A 310 3.09 21.70 5.70
C ALA A 310 2.67 22.06 4.25
N ARG A 311 2.42 23.34 3.93
CA ARG A 311 2.22 23.78 2.54
C ARG A 311 3.51 23.77 1.70
N THR A 312 4.69 23.74 2.37
CA THR A 312 6.03 23.66 1.76
C THR A 312 6.85 22.61 2.50
N LEU A 313 7.87 22.08 1.86
CA LEU A 313 8.67 20.98 2.36
C LEU A 313 9.78 21.45 3.29
N GLY A 314 10.05 20.71 4.36
CA GLY A 314 11.26 20.82 5.13
C GLY A 314 12.46 20.18 4.41
N LYS A 315 13.65 20.39 4.96
CA LYS A 315 14.89 19.85 4.37
C LYS A 315 14.88 18.34 4.26
N GLY A 316 14.39 17.63 5.27
CA GLY A 316 14.29 16.17 5.27
C GLY A 316 13.39 15.67 4.17
N ASP A 317 12.19 16.27 4.01
CA ASP A 317 11.23 15.90 2.97
C ASP A 317 11.85 16.04 1.56
N VAL A 318 12.57 17.17 1.32
CA VAL A 318 13.30 17.39 0.05
C VAL A 318 14.37 16.33 -0.17
N LEU A 319 15.14 15.96 0.86
CA LEU A 319 16.18 14.93 0.74
C LEU A 319 15.56 13.55 0.46
N GLY A 320 14.45 13.24 1.08
CA GLY A 320 13.67 12.03 0.81
C GLY A 320 13.22 11.95 -0.66
N LEU A 321 12.60 13.00 -1.19
CA LEU A 321 12.21 13.06 -2.61
C LEU A 321 13.41 12.92 -3.54
N ARG A 322 14.52 13.60 -3.24
CA ARG A 322 15.75 13.49 -4.05
C ARG A 322 16.37 12.11 -4.01
N SER A 323 16.17 11.33 -2.94
CA SER A 323 16.65 9.96 -2.88
C SER A 323 15.89 9.03 -3.85
N LEU A 324 14.62 9.35 -4.14
CA LEU A 324 13.75 8.59 -5.04
C LEU A 324 13.79 9.12 -6.49
N TYR A 325 13.85 10.44 -6.69
CA TYR A 325 13.63 11.13 -7.98
C TYR A 325 14.85 11.98 -8.37
N ARG A 326 16.00 11.36 -8.52
CA ARG A 326 17.23 12.01 -9.04
C ARG A 326 17.20 12.16 -10.55
#